data_de30c594b115af6c25e762d6269c6e45
#
_entry.id   de30c594b115af6c25e762d6269c6e45
#
_cell.length_a   1.000
_cell.length_b   1.000
_cell.length_c   1.000
_cell.angle_alpha   90.00
_cell.angle_beta   90.00
_cell.angle_gamma   90.00
#
_symmetry.space_group_name_H-M   'P 1'
#
loop_
_entity.id
_entity.type
_entity.pdbx_description
1 polymer ?
#
loop_
_entity_poly.entity_id
_entity_poly.type
_entity_poly.pdbx_seq_one_letter_code
_entity_poly.pdbx_strand_id
1 'polypeptide(L)'
;MPNILIGNAVMLFSSVLMMIAGLPKKKQTCLFLQTIQIFGMAIGNLFLGSFPGFFINCCSGTRNLLSYYNKLNTFSKIAIIVICGVISILYNDIGIFVIFPLLSLISFTLFMNTKNPIAFKWLVILGNVLWFAHDIYIMSYVAVAFDILGTITNLIGIYRIKKEKSPQMYNN
;
A
#
# COMPACT_ATOMS: atom_id res chain seq x y z
N MET A 1 -26.26 10.26 -2.07
CA MET A 1 -25.93 9.17 -1.13
C MET A 1 -24.70 8.44 -1.63
N PRO A 2 -23.71 8.14 -0.81
CA PRO A 2 -22.59 7.33 -1.23
C PRO A 2 -23.10 5.97 -1.74
N ASN A 3 -22.55 5.51 -2.87
CA ASN A 3 -22.97 4.25 -3.46
C ASN A 3 -22.17 3.10 -2.79
N ILE A 4 -22.56 2.80 -1.54
CA ILE A 4 -21.84 1.88 -0.63
C ILE A 4 -21.62 0.51 -1.28
N LEU A 5 -22.58 0.02 -2.05
CA LEU A 5 -22.46 -1.29 -2.70
C LEU A 5 -21.35 -1.29 -3.77
N ILE A 6 -21.34 -0.29 -4.64
CA ILE A 6 -20.33 -0.16 -5.70
C ILE A 6 -18.95 0.09 -5.07
N GLY A 7 -18.86 0.98 -4.07
CA GLY A 7 -17.61 1.25 -3.37
C GLY A 7 -17.01 -0.02 -2.75
N ASN A 8 -17.81 -0.80 -2.01
CA ASN A 8 -17.36 -2.06 -1.43
C ASN A 8 -16.98 -3.12 -2.48
N ALA A 9 -17.71 -3.22 -3.59
CA ALA A 9 -17.37 -4.15 -4.67
C ALA A 9 -16.02 -3.80 -5.32
N VAL A 10 -15.77 -2.51 -5.58
CA VAL A 10 -14.49 -2.03 -6.12
C VAL A 10 -13.35 -2.27 -5.12
N MET A 11 -13.59 -2.00 -3.82
CA MET A 11 -12.61 -2.27 -2.78
C MET A 11 -12.30 -3.76 -2.64
N LEU A 12 -13.31 -4.64 -2.71
CA LEU A 12 -13.11 -6.08 -2.66
C LEU A 12 -12.21 -6.56 -3.81
N PHE A 13 -12.49 -6.13 -5.04
CA PHE A 13 -11.67 -6.45 -6.20
C PHE A 13 -10.21 -5.96 -6.02
N SER A 14 -10.05 -4.71 -5.57
CA SER A 14 -8.73 -4.12 -5.31
C SER A 14 -7.97 -4.87 -4.21
N SER A 15 -8.67 -5.34 -3.18
CA SER A 15 -8.09 -6.10 -2.07
C SER A 15 -7.60 -7.49 -2.51
N VAL A 16 -8.30 -8.16 -3.43
CA VAL A 16 -7.81 -9.41 -4.04
C VAL A 16 -6.51 -9.18 -4.80
N LEU A 17 -6.39 -8.08 -5.54
CA LEU A 17 -5.12 -7.70 -6.20
C LEU A 17 -4.00 -7.45 -5.19
N MET A 18 -4.30 -6.89 -4.02
CA MET A 18 -3.32 -6.71 -2.93
C MET A 18 -2.72 -8.03 -2.45
N MET A 19 -3.56 -9.07 -2.27
CA MET A 19 -3.08 -10.40 -1.90
C MET A 19 -2.15 -10.98 -2.98
N ILE A 20 -2.56 -10.89 -4.24
CA ILE A 20 -1.77 -11.38 -5.36
C ILE A 20 -0.46 -10.63 -5.45
N ALA A 21 -0.43 -9.32 -5.21
CA ALA A 21 0.78 -8.48 -5.22
C ALA A 21 1.82 -8.88 -4.16
N GLY A 22 1.41 -9.58 -3.09
CA GLY A 22 2.32 -10.12 -2.07
C GLY A 22 3.15 -11.32 -2.53
N LEU A 23 2.72 -12.06 -3.56
CA LEU A 23 3.33 -13.32 -3.98
C LEU A 23 4.57 -13.17 -4.89
N PRO A 24 4.64 -12.23 -5.86
CA PRO A 24 5.76 -12.11 -6.78
C PRO A 24 7.09 -11.85 -6.06
N LYS A 25 8.17 -12.44 -6.59
CA LYS A 25 9.54 -12.28 -6.07
C LYS A 25 10.17 -10.97 -6.55
N LYS A 26 9.81 -10.52 -7.76
CA LYS A 26 10.34 -9.30 -8.37
C LYS A 26 9.59 -8.08 -7.85
N LYS A 27 10.33 -7.11 -7.29
CA LYS A 27 9.78 -5.84 -6.80
C LYS A 27 8.91 -5.12 -7.85
N GLN A 28 9.34 -5.08 -9.10
CA GLN A 28 8.61 -4.38 -10.16
C GLN A 28 7.23 -4.99 -10.41
N THR A 29 7.10 -6.33 -10.39
CA THR A 29 5.80 -6.99 -10.52
C THR A 29 4.91 -6.67 -9.32
N CYS A 30 5.47 -6.67 -8.09
CA CYS A 30 4.74 -6.23 -6.90
C CYS A 30 4.24 -4.78 -7.04
N LEU A 31 5.12 -3.86 -7.47
CA LEU A 31 4.78 -2.45 -7.65
C LEU A 31 3.68 -2.24 -8.71
N PHE A 32 3.74 -2.96 -9.83
CA PHE A 32 2.73 -2.87 -10.87
C PHE A 32 1.34 -3.29 -10.34
N LEU A 33 1.27 -4.46 -9.71
CA LEU A 33 0.02 -4.96 -9.12
C LEU A 33 -0.51 -4.05 -8.02
N GLN A 34 0.38 -3.56 -7.14
CA GLN A 34 0.01 -2.59 -6.11
C GLN A 34 -0.47 -1.26 -6.70
N THR A 35 0.09 -0.82 -7.82
CA THR A 35 -0.37 0.42 -8.46
C THR A 35 -1.83 0.30 -8.91
N ILE A 36 -2.18 -0.81 -9.57
CA ILE A 36 -3.57 -1.08 -10.00
C ILE A 36 -4.48 -1.17 -8.77
N GLN A 37 -4.06 -1.92 -7.75
CA GLN A 37 -4.80 -2.08 -6.50
C GLN A 37 -5.07 -0.74 -5.82
N ILE A 38 -4.07 0.12 -5.67
CA ILE A 38 -4.19 1.41 -4.98
C ILE A 38 -5.12 2.37 -5.73
N PHE A 39 -5.04 2.42 -7.06
CA PHE A 39 -5.99 3.23 -7.83
C PHE A 39 -7.42 2.67 -7.74
N GLY A 40 -7.60 1.36 -7.70
CA GLY A 40 -8.89 0.76 -7.41
C GLY A 40 -9.42 1.14 -6.01
N MET A 41 -8.55 1.14 -4.99
CA MET A 41 -8.92 1.62 -3.65
C MET A 41 -9.27 3.12 -3.65
N ALA A 42 -8.58 3.95 -4.43
CA ALA A 42 -8.92 5.35 -4.59
C ALA A 42 -10.36 5.51 -5.13
N ILE A 43 -10.69 4.78 -6.20
CA ILE A 43 -12.03 4.79 -6.79
C ILE A 43 -13.08 4.31 -5.76
N GLY A 44 -12.79 3.23 -5.04
CA GLY A 44 -13.66 2.73 -3.97
C GLY A 44 -13.94 3.77 -2.90
N ASN A 45 -12.90 4.46 -2.41
CA ASN A 45 -13.02 5.55 -1.44
C ASN A 45 -13.88 6.71 -1.95
N LEU A 46 -13.77 7.05 -3.24
CA LEU A 46 -14.60 8.09 -3.84
C LEU A 46 -16.08 7.71 -3.80
N PHE A 47 -16.44 6.46 -4.13
CA PHE A 47 -17.81 5.96 -4.03
C PHE A 47 -18.33 5.89 -2.58
N LEU A 48 -17.45 5.67 -1.61
CA LEU A 48 -17.78 5.67 -0.18
C LEU A 48 -17.86 7.08 0.42
N GLY A 49 -17.51 8.12 -0.35
CA GLY A 49 -17.51 9.52 0.11
C GLY A 49 -16.28 9.91 0.95
N SER A 50 -15.25 9.05 1.00
CA SER A 50 -13.99 9.34 1.70
C SER A 50 -13.02 10.08 0.78
N PHE A 51 -13.14 11.40 0.72
CA PHE A 51 -12.22 12.25 -0.07
C PHE A 51 -10.77 12.15 0.40
N PRO A 52 -10.44 12.17 1.71
CA PRO A 52 -9.06 11.99 2.16
C PRO A 52 -8.47 10.67 1.68
N GLY A 53 -9.21 9.57 1.84
CA GLY A 53 -8.79 8.25 1.37
C GLY A 53 -8.55 8.20 -0.15
N PHE A 54 -9.41 8.85 -0.94
CA PHE A 54 -9.22 8.99 -2.38
C PHE A 54 -7.88 9.69 -2.70
N PHE A 55 -7.62 10.87 -2.13
CA PHE A 55 -6.40 11.64 -2.42
C PHE A 55 -5.12 10.92 -1.95
N ILE A 56 -5.12 10.34 -0.74
CA ILE A 56 -3.97 9.60 -0.21
C ILE A 56 -3.66 8.40 -1.11
N ASN A 57 -4.66 7.68 -1.57
CA ASN A 57 -4.47 6.57 -2.49
C ASN A 57 -4.00 7.04 -3.88
N CYS A 58 -4.51 8.14 -4.42
CA CYS A 58 -3.99 8.71 -5.67
C CYS A 58 -2.50 9.08 -5.57
N CYS A 59 -2.10 9.74 -4.49
CA CYS A 59 -0.69 10.06 -4.22
C CYS A 59 0.16 8.79 -4.08
N SER A 60 -0.35 7.78 -3.38
CA SER A 60 0.32 6.48 -3.20
C SER A 60 0.47 5.72 -4.51
N GLY A 61 -0.56 5.70 -5.35
CA GLY A 61 -0.52 5.09 -6.68
C GLY A 61 0.48 5.81 -7.60
N THR A 62 0.46 7.14 -7.60
CA THR A 62 1.43 7.96 -8.36
C THR A 62 2.87 7.69 -7.90
N ARG A 63 3.11 7.62 -6.59
CA ARG A 63 4.41 7.23 -6.03
C ARG A 63 4.86 5.85 -6.52
N ASN A 64 3.98 4.86 -6.48
CA ASN A 64 4.29 3.51 -6.94
C ASN A 64 4.64 3.49 -8.43
N LEU A 65 3.88 4.24 -9.25
CA LEU A 65 4.12 4.38 -10.67
C LEU A 65 5.47 5.05 -10.95
N LEU A 66 5.80 6.14 -10.25
CA LEU A 66 7.11 6.79 -10.36
C LEU A 66 8.24 5.84 -9.95
N SER A 67 8.05 5.03 -8.91
CA SER A 67 9.03 4.03 -8.49
C SER A 67 9.16 2.88 -9.51
N TYR A 68 8.08 2.44 -10.11
CA TYR A 68 8.07 1.42 -11.15
C TYR A 68 8.93 1.83 -12.36
N TYR A 69 8.81 3.09 -12.79
CA TYR A 69 9.60 3.66 -13.87
C TYR A 69 10.98 4.18 -13.44
N ASN A 70 11.40 3.97 -12.19
CA ASN A 70 12.65 4.51 -11.60
C ASN A 70 12.76 6.04 -11.68
N LYS A 71 11.63 6.75 -11.69
CA LYS A 71 11.53 8.22 -11.73
C LYS A 71 11.25 8.86 -10.37
N LEU A 72 11.15 8.07 -9.30
CA LEU A 72 10.91 8.58 -7.94
C LEU A 72 12.19 9.20 -7.37
N ASN A 73 12.37 10.50 -7.63
CA ASN A 73 13.49 11.30 -7.14
C ASN A 73 13.15 11.98 -5.79
N THR A 74 14.12 12.66 -5.18
CA THR A 74 13.96 13.34 -3.90
C THR A 74 12.89 14.42 -3.92
N PHE A 75 12.83 15.20 -5.00
CA PHE A 75 11.80 16.24 -5.15
C PHE A 75 10.39 15.64 -5.17
N SER A 76 10.16 14.59 -5.99
CA SER A 76 8.87 13.89 -6.04
C SER A 76 8.48 13.29 -4.70
N LYS A 77 9.45 12.75 -3.92
CA LYS A 77 9.20 12.23 -2.58
C LYS A 77 8.71 13.31 -1.63
N ILE A 78 9.42 14.45 -1.59
CA ILE A 78 9.05 15.58 -0.74
C ILE A 78 7.68 16.12 -1.14
N ALA A 79 7.43 16.34 -2.42
CA ALA A 79 6.17 16.83 -2.93
C ALA A 79 4.99 15.91 -2.51
N ILE A 80 5.12 14.58 -2.68
CA ILE A 80 4.09 13.62 -2.28
C ILE A 80 3.83 13.67 -0.77
N ILE A 81 4.90 13.70 0.05
CA ILE A 81 4.74 13.75 1.52
C ILE A 81 4.05 15.05 1.94
N VAL A 82 4.46 16.18 1.40
CA VAL A 82 3.89 17.50 1.74
C VAL A 82 2.43 17.56 1.30
N ILE A 83 2.10 17.20 0.06
CA ILE A 83 0.73 17.22 -0.45
C ILE A 83 -0.18 16.33 0.41
N CYS A 84 0.24 15.09 0.68
CA CYS A 84 -0.57 14.19 1.52
C CYS A 84 -0.66 14.65 2.96
N GLY A 85 0.40 15.23 3.54
CA GLY A 85 0.36 15.82 4.88
C GLY A 85 -0.64 16.97 4.97
N VAL A 86 -0.62 17.89 4.02
CA VAL A 86 -1.57 19.02 3.96
C VAL A 86 -3.01 18.51 3.80
N ILE A 87 -3.26 17.58 2.88
CA ILE A 87 -4.59 17.00 2.67
C ILE A 87 -5.08 16.31 3.94
N SER A 88 -4.21 15.53 4.59
CA SER A 88 -4.55 14.81 5.83
C SER A 88 -4.91 15.77 6.98
N ILE A 89 -4.31 16.96 7.04
CA ILE A 89 -4.62 17.97 8.04
C ILE A 89 -5.95 18.70 7.71
N LEU A 90 -6.13 19.09 6.45
CA LEU A 90 -7.29 19.87 6.02
C LEU A 90 -8.61 19.08 6.05
N TYR A 91 -8.55 17.79 5.77
CA TYR A 91 -9.71 16.89 5.69
C TYR A 91 -9.70 15.82 6.80
N ASN A 92 -9.11 16.15 7.97
CA ASN A 92 -9.05 15.24 9.10
C ASN A 92 -10.41 15.11 9.79
N ASP A 93 -11.14 14.06 9.45
CA ASP A 93 -12.43 13.68 10.05
C ASP A 93 -12.32 12.54 11.08
N ILE A 94 -11.14 11.91 11.19
CA ILE A 94 -10.89 10.72 12.03
C ILE A 94 -9.89 10.97 13.18
N GLY A 95 -9.54 12.24 13.45
CA GLY A 95 -8.67 12.64 14.56
C GLY A 95 -7.26 12.03 14.44
N ILE A 96 -6.73 11.48 15.54
CA ILE A 96 -5.36 10.95 15.60
C ILE A 96 -5.13 9.73 14.68
N PHE A 97 -6.18 9.03 14.28
CA PHE A 97 -6.06 7.81 13.47
C PHE A 97 -5.61 8.08 12.03
N VAL A 98 -5.71 9.33 11.54
CA VAL A 98 -5.13 9.75 10.25
C VAL A 98 -3.61 9.59 10.20
N ILE A 99 -2.94 9.55 11.37
CA ILE A 99 -1.48 9.43 11.45
C ILE A 99 -0.97 8.09 10.91
N PHE A 100 -1.73 7.01 11.05
CA PHE A 100 -1.31 5.68 10.60
C PHE A 100 -1.16 5.58 9.08
N PRO A 101 -2.16 5.92 8.25
CA PRO A 101 -1.99 5.99 6.79
C PRO A 101 -0.89 6.96 6.37
N LEU A 102 -0.75 8.10 7.06
CA LEU A 102 0.29 9.08 6.77
C LEU A 102 1.69 8.50 7.06
N LEU A 103 1.89 7.83 8.18
CA LEU A 103 3.15 7.14 8.51
C LEU A 103 3.47 6.03 7.51
N SER A 104 2.45 5.27 7.07
CA SER A 104 2.58 4.29 6.01
C SER A 104 3.07 4.95 4.72
N LEU A 105 2.43 6.04 4.28
CA LEU A 105 2.82 6.78 3.09
C LEU A 105 4.26 7.31 3.18
N ILE A 106 4.64 7.92 4.30
CA ILE A 106 6.00 8.46 4.53
C ILE A 106 7.03 7.33 4.46
N SER A 107 6.81 6.24 5.19
CA SER A 107 7.71 5.08 5.21
C SER A 107 7.91 4.51 3.82
N PHE A 108 6.82 4.27 3.08
CA PHE A 108 6.90 3.81 1.70
C PHE A 108 7.63 4.80 0.79
N THR A 109 7.34 6.10 0.91
CA THR A 109 7.94 7.12 0.05
C THR A 109 9.45 7.23 0.26
N LEU A 110 9.91 7.14 1.50
CA LEU A 110 11.33 7.21 1.83
C LEU A 110 12.10 5.96 1.37
N PHE A 111 11.58 4.78 1.67
CA PHE A 111 12.31 3.51 1.53
C PHE A 111 11.97 2.72 0.27
N MET A 112 11.05 3.19 -0.57
CA MET A 112 10.60 2.48 -1.76
C MET A 112 11.71 2.20 -2.79
N ASN A 113 12.77 3.02 -2.83
CA ASN A 113 13.89 2.83 -3.76
C ASN A 113 14.83 1.67 -3.39
N THR A 114 14.52 0.90 -2.34
CA THR A 114 15.30 -0.29 -1.99
C THR A 114 15.38 -1.27 -3.16
N LYS A 115 16.59 -1.76 -3.44
CA LYS A 115 16.83 -2.82 -4.44
C LYS A 115 16.61 -4.22 -3.87
N ASN A 116 16.56 -4.36 -2.54
CA ASN A 116 16.38 -5.64 -1.88
C ASN A 116 14.88 -6.02 -1.86
N PRO A 117 14.46 -7.11 -2.54
CA PRO A 117 13.06 -7.52 -2.59
C PRO A 117 12.51 -7.95 -1.23
N ILE A 118 13.35 -8.46 -0.33
CA ILE A 118 12.93 -8.82 1.03
C ILE A 118 12.64 -7.55 1.83
N ALA A 119 13.52 -6.54 1.77
CA ALA A 119 13.31 -5.25 2.43
C ALA A 119 12.04 -4.56 1.91
N PHE A 120 11.78 -4.65 0.60
CA PHE A 120 10.54 -4.13 0.02
C PHE A 120 9.29 -4.83 0.59
N LYS A 121 9.31 -6.15 0.76
CA LYS A 121 8.18 -6.90 1.34
C LYS A 121 7.97 -6.55 2.82
N TRP A 122 9.03 -6.34 3.60
CA TRP A 122 8.91 -5.85 4.96
C TRP A 122 8.30 -4.44 5.02
N LEU A 123 8.61 -3.59 4.06
CA LEU A 123 7.98 -2.28 3.95
C LEU A 123 6.47 -2.40 3.66
N VAL A 124 6.06 -3.36 2.82
CA VAL A 124 4.64 -3.64 2.57
C VAL A 124 3.94 -4.13 3.84
N ILE A 125 4.57 -5.04 4.59
CA ILE A 125 4.03 -5.56 5.86
C ILE A 125 3.85 -4.41 6.87
N LEU A 126 4.85 -3.53 7.02
CA LEU A 126 4.73 -2.35 7.86
C LEU A 126 3.54 -1.46 7.44
N GLY A 127 3.38 -1.25 6.15
CA GLY A 127 2.25 -0.51 5.60
C GLY A 127 0.92 -1.13 5.97
N ASN A 128 0.77 -2.44 5.77
CA ASN A 128 -0.46 -3.17 6.11
C ASN A 128 -0.80 -3.07 7.62
N VAL A 129 0.22 -3.19 8.50
CA VAL A 129 0.01 -3.05 9.96
C VAL A 129 -0.49 -1.65 10.32
N LEU A 130 0.05 -0.61 9.68
CA LEU A 130 -0.39 0.77 9.90
C LEU A 130 -1.82 0.99 9.37
N TRP A 131 -2.14 0.49 8.18
CA TRP A 131 -3.49 0.56 7.63
C TRP A 131 -4.48 -0.24 8.46
N PHE A 132 -4.12 -1.44 8.93
CA PHE A 132 -4.94 -2.25 9.83
C PHE A 132 -5.39 -1.48 11.08
N ALA A 133 -4.48 -0.72 11.72
CA ALA A 133 -4.82 0.10 12.89
C ALA A 133 -5.85 1.20 12.55
N HIS A 134 -5.72 1.84 11.38
CA HIS A 134 -6.67 2.81 10.87
C HIS A 134 -8.02 2.16 10.54
N ASP A 135 -8.00 1.05 9.81
CA ASP A 135 -9.19 0.40 9.27
C ASP A 135 -10.07 -0.25 10.34
N ILE A 136 -9.45 -0.73 11.44
CA ILE A 136 -10.20 -1.13 12.64
C ILE A 136 -10.98 0.06 13.20
N TYR A 137 -10.35 1.22 13.30
CA TYR A 137 -10.99 2.40 13.87
C TYR A 137 -12.20 2.86 13.05
N ILE A 138 -12.09 2.87 11.72
CA ILE A 138 -13.19 3.25 10.82
C ILE A 138 -14.18 2.10 10.56
N MET A 139 -14.02 0.94 11.24
CA MET A 139 -14.86 -0.25 11.09
C MET A 139 -14.92 -0.81 9.66
N SER A 140 -13.84 -0.67 8.90
CA SER A 140 -13.69 -1.21 7.55
C SER A 140 -13.25 -2.67 7.59
N TYR A 141 -14.13 -3.57 8.03
CA TYR A 141 -13.79 -4.98 8.28
C TYR A 141 -13.26 -5.73 7.05
N VAL A 142 -13.69 -5.34 5.86
CA VAL A 142 -13.18 -5.91 4.61
C VAL A 142 -11.70 -5.55 4.44
N ALA A 143 -11.34 -4.27 4.60
CA ALA A 143 -9.95 -3.82 4.51
C ALA A 143 -9.07 -4.50 5.58
N VAL A 144 -9.53 -4.55 6.84
CA VAL A 144 -8.86 -5.26 7.94
C VAL A 144 -8.53 -6.71 7.59
N ALA A 145 -9.51 -7.47 7.05
CA ALA A 145 -9.28 -8.85 6.65
C ALA A 145 -8.20 -8.96 5.57
N PHE A 146 -8.20 -8.05 4.61
CA PHE A 146 -7.24 -8.04 3.51
C PHE A 146 -5.85 -7.53 3.90
N ASP A 147 -5.72 -6.66 4.89
CA ASP A 147 -4.43 -6.27 5.47
C ASP A 147 -3.73 -7.47 6.13
N ILE A 148 -4.51 -8.31 6.86
CA ILE A 148 -4.00 -9.56 7.42
C ILE A 148 -3.55 -10.50 6.30
N LEU A 149 -4.40 -10.74 5.31
CA LEU A 149 -4.10 -11.63 4.20
C LEU A 149 -2.93 -11.12 3.35
N GLY A 150 -2.85 -9.81 3.11
CA GLY A 150 -1.73 -9.16 2.44
C GLY A 150 -0.42 -9.32 3.21
N THR A 151 -0.47 -9.23 4.53
CA THR A 151 0.69 -9.50 5.40
C THR A 151 1.15 -10.95 5.27
N ILE A 152 0.23 -11.91 5.37
CA ILE A 152 0.52 -13.35 5.22
C ILE A 152 1.15 -13.64 3.85
N THR A 153 0.59 -13.13 2.76
CA THR A 153 1.12 -13.36 1.41
C THR A 153 2.51 -12.77 1.21
N ASN A 154 2.81 -11.63 1.82
CA ASN A 154 4.16 -11.05 1.80
C ASN A 154 5.16 -11.87 2.63
N LEU A 155 4.76 -12.43 3.78
CA LEU A 155 5.59 -13.36 4.57
C LEU A 155 5.90 -14.63 3.78
N ILE A 156 4.90 -15.21 3.10
CA ILE A 156 5.11 -16.35 2.19
C ILE A 156 6.10 -15.96 1.08
N GLY A 157 5.95 -14.77 0.51
CA GLY A 157 6.87 -14.26 -0.51
C GLY A 157 8.32 -14.13 -0.01
N ILE A 158 8.52 -13.66 1.24
CA ILE A 158 9.85 -13.59 1.88
C ILE A 158 10.43 -14.99 2.05
N TYR A 159 9.63 -15.93 2.56
CA TYR A 159 10.06 -17.33 2.75
C TYR A 159 10.53 -17.96 1.43
N ARG A 160 9.76 -17.77 0.34
CA ARG A 160 10.11 -18.28 -1.00
C ARG A 160 11.41 -17.71 -1.53
N ILE A 161 11.66 -16.39 -1.34
CA ILE A 161 12.91 -15.74 -1.76
C ILE A 161 14.10 -16.28 -0.95
N LYS A 162 13.94 -16.48 0.37
CA LYS A 162 15.01 -17.03 1.22
C LYS A 162 15.34 -18.48 0.85
N LYS A 163 14.33 -19.30 0.62
CA LYS A 163 14.52 -20.72 0.25
C LYS A 163 15.32 -20.90 -1.04
N GLU A 164 15.12 -20.01 -2.03
CA GLU A 164 15.87 -20.09 -3.30
C GLU A 164 17.33 -19.66 -3.18
N LYS A 165 17.64 -18.78 -2.23
CA LYS A 165 19.04 -18.35 -1.98
C LYS A 165 19.86 -19.39 -1.21
N SER A 166 19.21 -20.26 -0.45
CA SER A 166 19.86 -21.28 0.38
C SER A 166 20.63 -22.36 -0.41
N PRO A 167 20.13 -22.89 -1.55
CA PRO A 167 20.85 -23.91 -2.32
C PRO A 167 22.15 -23.41 -2.99
N GLN A 168 22.24 -22.10 -3.27
CA GLN A 168 23.43 -21.53 -3.94
C GLN A 168 24.65 -21.37 -3.01
N MET A 169 24.45 -21.37 -1.69
CA MET A 169 25.55 -21.29 -0.72
C MET A 169 26.23 -22.65 -0.43
N TYR A 170 25.63 -23.77 -0.83
CA TYR A 170 26.18 -25.12 -0.60
C TYR A 170 26.98 -25.65 -1.80
N ASN A 171 26.93 -24.96 -2.94
CA ASN A 171 27.60 -25.39 -4.19
C ASN A 171 28.80 -24.51 -4.59
N ASN A 172 29.28 -23.64 -3.72
CA ASN A 172 30.52 -22.87 -3.82
C ASN A 172 31.43 -23.22 -2.64
#